data_2c428b5d94a2971c1da3f9a542dd1c0a
#
_entry.id   2c428b5d94a2971c1da3f9a542dd1c0a
#
_cell.length_a   1.000
_cell.length_b   1.000
_cell.length_c   1.000
_cell.angle_alpha   90.00
_cell.angle_beta   90.00
_cell.angle_gamma   90.00
#
_symmetry.space_group_name_H-M   'P 1'
#
loop_
_entity.id
_entity.type
_entity.pdbx_description
1 polymer ?
#
loop_
_entity_poly.entity_id
_entity_poly.type
_entity_poly.pdbx_seq_one_letter_code
_entity_poly.pdbx_strand_id
1 'polypeptide(L)'
;PAQVHATLLEAGMHLCSVRTMHRILGAAGENGERRDIRRYADVVKPELLAARPNELWSWDITKLHGPTKWTYYYLYVIIDVYSRYIVGWMLATKESQTLAAKLIHETCMKQGVEPGTLTLHADRGSSMSSKTVAFLCADLGVTKTHSRPYQSNDNPYSEAGFKTLKYRPDFPDRFGSIQHARNFVVDFVAWYNHEHHHSGLAMFTPNDVHHGLVEEKIELRAAALREAYAQHPERFPHGAPTVRRPPKEVWINKPTHEPNAHPQPTPVIH
;
A
#
# COMPACT_ATOMS: atom_id res chain seq x y z
N PRO A 1 18.04 -34.65 -16.06
CA PRO A 1 17.68 -35.42 -17.28
C PRO A 1 18.44 -34.96 -18.51
N ALA A 2 18.52 -33.64 -18.82
CA ALA A 2 19.18 -33.16 -20.04
C ALA A 2 20.68 -33.49 -20.07
N GLN A 3 21.41 -33.32 -18.97
CA GLN A 3 22.82 -33.70 -18.87
C GLN A 3 23.03 -35.23 -19.01
N VAL A 4 22.21 -36.01 -18.33
CA VAL A 4 22.27 -37.47 -18.44
C VAL A 4 22.00 -37.93 -19.86
N HIS A 5 21.01 -37.33 -20.54
CA HIS A 5 20.72 -37.62 -21.95
C HIS A 5 21.91 -37.28 -22.85
N ALA A 6 22.56 -36.12 -22.66
CA ALA A 6 23.73 -35.76 -23.45
C ALA A 6 24.88 -36.71 -23.22
N THR A 7 25.23 -37.08 -21.96
CA THR A 7 26.27 -38.05 -21.63
C THR A 7 26.02 -39.41 -22.25
N LEU A 8 24.78 -39.89 -22.24
CA LEU A 8 24.40 -41.16 -22.88
C LEU A 8 24.59 -41.13 -24.39
N LEU A 9 24.20 -40.00 -25.04
CA LEU A 9 24.43 -39.84 -26.48
C LEU A 9 25.91 -39.80 -26.84
N GLU A 10 26.76 -39.15 -26.06
CA GLU A 10 28.21 -39.16 -26.24
C GLU A 10 28.81 -40.56 -26.05
N ALA A 11 28.20 -41.39 -25.22
CA ALA A 11 28.54 -42.82 -25.07
C ALA A 11 27.90 -43.72 -26.16
N GLY A 12 27.25 -43.16 -27.18
CA GLY A 12 26.60 -43.87 -28.25
C GLY A 12 25.27 -44.55 -27.87
N MET A 13 24.68 -44.16 -26.73
CA MET A 13 23.42 -44.75 -26.24
C MET A 13 22.26 -43.76 -26.26
N HIS A 14 21.15 -44.12 -26.88
CA HIS A 14 19.89 -43.38 -26.81
C HIS A 14 18.81 -44.23 -26.13
N LEU A 15 18.52 -43.96 -24.87
CA LEU A 15 17.50 -44.69 -24.10
C LEU A 15 16.09 -44.12 -24.33
N CYS A 16 15.92 -42.82 -24.19
CA CYS A 16 14.65 -42.11 -24.38
C CYS A 16 14.87 -40.61 -24.44
N SER A 17 13.86 -39.85 -24.84
CA SER A 17 13.93 -38.38 -24.86
C SER A 17 14.03 -37.78 -23.46
N VAL A 18 14.58 -36.53 -23.35
CA VAL A 18 14.63 -35.77 -22.10
C VAL A 18 13.25 -35.65 -21.46
N ARG A 19 12.20 -35.44 -22.28
CA ARG A 19 10.80 -35.37 -21.81
C ARG A 19 10.35 -36.69 -21.14
N THR A 20 10.72 -37.83 -21.71
CA THR A 20 10.40 -39.14 -21.14
C THR A 20 11.14 -39.35 -19.82
N MET A 21 12.42 -38.93 -19.72
CA MET A 21 13.18 -39.00 -18.46
C MET A 21 12.48 -38.16 -17.36
N HIS A 22 12.04 -36.93 -17.67
CA HIS A 22 11.30 -36.13 -16.70
C HIS A 22 10.00 -36.78 -16.26
N ARG A 23 9.27 -37.46 -17.17
CA ARG A 23 8.02 -38.17 -16.85
C ARG A 23 8.27 -39.34 -15.92
N ILE A 24 9.33 -40.16 -16.18
CA ILE A 24 9.70 -41.33 -15.36
C ILE A 24 10.11 -40.82 -13.94
N LEU A 25 10.98 -39.83 -13.85
CA LEU A 25 11.40 -39.26 -12.56
C LEU A 25 10.22 -38.62 -11.79
N GLY A 26 9.28 -38.00 -12.50
CA GLY A 26 8.05 -37.49 -11.90
C GLY A 26 7.17 -38.62 -11.32
N ALA A 27 7.00 -39.71 -12.05
CA ALA A 27 6.25 -40.87 -11.58
C ALA A 27 6.93 -41.58 -10.38
N ALA A 28 8.27 -41.52 -10.31
CA ALA A 28 9.06 -42.04 -9.19
C ALA A 28 9.16 -41.06 -8.00
N GLY A 29 8.60 -39.87 -8.11
CA GLY A 29 8.72 -38.82 -7.06
C GLY A 29 10.10 -38.17 -6.94
N GLU A 30 11.00 -38.40 -7.92
CA GLU A 30 12.39 -37.92 -7.89
C GLU A 30 12.60 -36.55 -8.56
N ASN A 31 11.54 -35.93 -9.10
CA ASN A 31 11.56 -34.59 -9.65
C ASN A 31 11.37 -33.49 -8.58
N GLY A 32 11.39 -33.83 -7.30
CA GLY A 32 11.28 -32.89 -6.21
C GLY A 32 12.39 -31.85 -6.24
N GLU A 33 12.06 -30.62 -5.99
CA GLU A 33 13.04 -29.54 -5.83
C GLU A 33 13.90 -29.83 -4.60
N ARG A 34 15.21 -30.11 -4.82
CA ARG A 34 16.16 -30.46 -3.76
C ARG A 34 16.61 -29.26 -2.92
N ARG A 35 16.21 -28.04 -3.32
CA ARG A 35 16.39 -26.84 -2.48
C ARG A 35 15.30 -26.88 -1.44
N ASP A 36 15.70 -26.85 -0.20
CA ASP A 36 14.80 -26.62 0.94
C ASP A 36 14.30 -25.18 0.86
N ILE A 37 13.40 -24.91 -0.09
CA ILE A 37 12.71 -23.64 -0.19
C ILE A 37 11.81 -23.63 1.04
N ARG A 38 12.23 -22.86 2.03
CA ARG A 38 11.44 -22.56 3.21
C ARG A 38 10.04 -22.13 2.73
N ARG A 39 9.09 -23.07 2.72
CA ARG A 39 7.68 -22.73 2.53
C ARG A 39 7.30 -21.89 3.73
N TYR A 40 7.21 -20.58 3.50
CA TYR A 40 6.60 -19.72 4.51
C TYR A 40 5.19 -20.25 4.72
N ALA A 41 4.80 -20.42 6.00
CA ALA A 41 3.42 -20.72 6.34
C ALA A 41 2.51 -19.75 5.58
N ASP A 42 1.38 -20.21 5.08
CA ASP A 42 0.41 -19.38 4.38
C ASP A 42 0.05 -18.20 5.28
N VAL A 43 0.64 -17.05 4.97
CA VAL A 43 0.38 -15.82 5.75
C VAL A 43 -0.98 -15.32 5.29
N VAL A 44 -1.92 -15.29 6.22
CA VAL A 44 -3.27 -14.80 5.97
C VAL A 44 -3.21 -13.38 5.38
N LYS A 45 -3.96 -13.17 4.32
CA LYS A 45 -4.09 -11.87 3.65
C LYS A 45 -4.62 -10.85 4.65
N PRO A 46 -3.93 -9.73 4.90
CA PRO A 46 -4.45 -8.71 5.81
C PRO A 46 -5.69 -8.06 5.19
N GLU A 47 -6.82 -8.17 5.83
CA GLU A 47 -8.08 -7.52 5.46
C GLU A 47 -8.34 -6.41 6.47
N LEU A 48 -8.08 -5.16 6.07
CA LEU A 48 -8.12 -4.02 6.97
C LEU A 48 -9.11 -2.98 6.45
N LEU A 49 -9.96 -2.49 7.34
CA LEU A 49 -11.01 -1.51 7.06
C LEU A 49 -10.71 -0.19 7.78
N ALA A 50 -10.98 0.91 7.09
CA ALA A 50 -11.13 2.24 7.69
C ALA A 50 -12.46 2.85 7.25
N ALA A 51 -13.26 3.32 8.18
CA ALA A 51 -14.54 4.00 7.97
C ALA A 51 -14.47 5.51 8.35
N ARG A 52 -13.40 5.93 9.00
CA ARG A 52 -13.12 7.31 9.39
C ARG A 52 -11.63 7.58 9.51
N PRO A 53 -11.21 8.85 9.60
CA PRO A 53 -9.80 9.20 9.86
C PRO A 53 -9.26 8.59 11.16
N ASN A 54 -7.96 8.28 11.16
CA ASN A 54 -7.20 7.76 12.29
C ASN A 54 -7.60 6.35 12.79
N GLU A 55 -8.29 5.55 11.96
CA GLU A 55 -8.53 4.11 12.23
C GLU A 55 -7.46 3.19 11.62
N LEU A 56 -6.96 3.57 10.45
CA LEU A 56 -5.95 2.78 9.73
C LEU A 56 -4.93 3.70 9.08
N TRP A 57 -3.68 3.54 9.47
CA TRP A 57 -2.56 4.20 8.82
C TRP A 57 -1.71 3.21 8.04
N SER A 58 -1.27 3.65 6.88
CA SER A 58 -0.25 2.97 6.06
C SER A 58 1.07 3.71 6.24
N TRP A 59 2.13 2.97 6.52
CA TRP A 59 3.46 3.54 6.68
C TRP A 59 4.47 2.85 5.76
N ASP A 60 5.37 3.67 5.18
CA ASP A 60 6.48 3.17 4.37
C ASP A 60 7.64 4.18 4.30
N ILE A 61 8.80 3.71 3.83
CA ILE A 61 10.01 4.49 3.67
C ILE A 61 10.45 4.45 2.21
N THR A 62 10.65 5.62 1.60
CA THR A 62 11.22 5.70 0.27
C THR A 62 12.56 6.40 0.26
N LYS A 63 13.43 6.01 -0.70
CA LYS A 63 14.74 6.65 -0.91
C LYS A 63 14.62 7.79 -1.91
N LEU A 64 15.22 8.92 -1.56
CA LEU A 64 15.45 10.07 -2.43
C LEU A 64 16.94 10.12 -2.77
N HIS A 65 17.27 10.35 -4.04
CA HIS A 65 18.67 10.39 -4.49
C HIS A 65 19.37 11.63 -3.94
N GLY A 66 20.47 11.43 -3.24
CA GLY A 66 21.34 12.51 -2.75
C GLY A 66 22.24 13.08 -3.85
N PRO A 67 23.16 14.01 -3.48
CA PRO A 67 23.94 14.78 -4.44
C PRO A 67 24.88 13.92 -5.31
N THR A 68 25.41 12.84 -4.77
CA THR A 68 26.31 11.95 -5.48
C THR A 68 25.72 10.56 -5.68
N LYS A 69 26.28 9.79 -6.63
CA LYS A 69 25.87 8.40 -6.86
C LYS A 69 26.02 7.59 -5.55
N TRP A 70 25.01 6.76 -5.26
CA TRP A 70 24.92 5.92 -4.05
C TRP A 70 24.67 6.66 -2.74
N THR A 71 24.45 7.98 -2.75
CA THR A 71 23.93 8.70 -1.59
C THR A 71 22.42 8.78 -1.63
N TYR A 72 21.79 8.56 -0.48
CA TYR A 72 20.33 8.55 -0.35
C TYR A 72 19.87 9.29 0.90
N TYR A 73 18.73 9.94 0.80
CA TYR A 73 17.94 10.39 1.95
C TYR A 73 16.74 9.48 2.09
N TYR A 74 16.33 9.20 3.30
CA TYR A 74 15.24 8.28 3.62
C TYR A 74 14.04 9.10 4.06
N LEU A 75 12.99 9.07 3.24
CA LEU A 75 11.73 9.73 3.53
C LEU A 75 10.76 8.72 4.12
N TYR A 76 10.43 8.90 5.38
CA TYR A 76 9.42 8.17 6.12
C TYR A 76 8.09 8.88 5.95
N VAL A 77 7.03 8.19 5.61
CA VAL A 77 5.69 8.77 5.43
C VAL A 77 4.65 7.88 6.10
N ILE A 78 3.75 8.50 6.85
CA ILE A 78 2.55 7.88 7.40
C ILE A 78 1.35 8.53 6.73
N ILE A 79 0.52 7.71 6.07
CA ILE A 79 -0.69 8.13 5.36
C ILE A 79 -1.91 7.54 6.07
N ASP A 80 -2.89 8.35 6.38
CA ASP A 80 -4.20 7.89 6.79
C ASP A 80 -4.91 7.23 5.60
N VAL A 81 -5.31 5.96 5.76
CA VAL A 81 -5.86 5.16 4.65
C VAL A 81 -7.25 5.64 4.25
N TYR A 82 -8.06 6.15 5.18
CA TYR A 82 -9.39 6.65 4.86
C TYR A 82 -9.34 7.94 4.04
N SER A 83 -8.62 8.94 4.54
CA SER A 83 -8.57 10.28 3.96
C SER A 83 -7.43 10.51 2.96
N ARG A 84 -6.46 9.61 2.87
CA ARG A 84 -5.19 9.78 2.13
C ARG A 84 -4.30 10.89 2.69
N TYR A 85 -4.68 11.53 3.78
CA TYR A 85 -3.93 12.62 4.40
C TYR A 85 -2.58 12.12 4.92
N ILE A 86 -1.50 12.82 4.59
CA ILE A 86 -0.18 12.54 5.17
C ILE A 86 -0.19 13.09 6.58
N VAL A 87 -0.40 12.21 7.57
CA VAL A 87 -0.50 12.57 9.00
C VAL A 87 0.85 12.83 9.63
N GLY A 88 1.90 12.18 9.11
CA GLY A 88 3.27 12.34 9.60
C GLY A 88 4.31 12.02 8.52
N TRP A 89 5.44 12.71 8.58
CA TRP A 89 6.59 12.43 7.74
C TRP A 89 7.90 12.86 8.40
N MET A 90 9.01 12.25 7.98
CA MET A 90 10.35 12.59 8.46
C MET A 90 11.36 12.30 7.36
N LEU A 91 12.38 13.14 7.24
CA LEU A 91 13.50 12.94 6.32
C LEU A 91 14.80 12.75 7.13
N ALA A 92 15.53 11.67 6.83
CA ALA A 92 16.78 11.32 7.51
C ALA A 92 17.88 10.89 6.53
N THR A 93 19.13 10.89 6.98
CA THR A 93 20.28 10.40 6.21
C THR A 93 20.50 8.89 6.29
N LYS A 94 19.80 8.23 7.19
CA LYS A 94 19.83 6.76 7.37
C LYS A 94 18.50 6.22 7.81
N GLU A 95 18.23 4.98 7.46
CA GLU A 95 17.11 4.24 8.01
C GLU A 95 17.41 3.79 9.43
N SER A 96 16.46 4.00 10.36
CA SER A 96 16.63 3.68 11.78
C SER A 96 15.30 3.38 12.45
N GLN A 97 15.26 2.31 13.23
CA GLN A 97 14.12 1.93 14.06
C GLN A 97 13.78 2.99 15.14
N THR A 98 14.79 3.69 15.65
CA THR A 98 14.58 4.78 16.64
C THR A 98 13.89 5.96 16.01
N LEU A 99 14.27 6.34 14.77
CA LEU A 99 13.60 7.41 14.03
C LEU A 99 12.18 7.02 13.65
N ALA A 100 11.96 5.76 13.29
CA ALA A 100 10.63 5.23 13.04
C ALA A 100 9.73 5.31 14.26
N ALA A 101 10.21 4.85 15.43
CA ALA A 101 9.49 4.93 16.68
C ALA A 101 9.16 6.39 17.07
N LYS A 102 10.14 7.29 16.92
CA LYS A 102 9.94 8.72 17.16
C LYS A 102 8.82 9.30 16.28
N LEU A 103 8.87 9.04 14.98
CA LEU A 103 7.85 9.54 14.03
C LEU A 103 6.45 9.02 14.40
N ILE A 104 6.31 7.73 14.69
CA ILE A 104 5.03 7.12 15.06
C ILE A 104 4.48 7.78 16.33
N HIS A 105 5.31 7.90 17.38
CA HIS A 105 4.92 8.51 18.64
C HIS A 105 4.45 9.97 18.43
N GLU A 106 5.27 10.80 17.79
CA GLU A 106 4.95 12.21 17.53
C GLU A 106 3.67 12.36 16.69
N THR A 107 3.47 11.46 15.71
CA THR A 107 2.27 11.47 14.87
C THR A 107 1.03 11.08 15.66
N CYS A 108 1.07 10.03 16.49
CA CYS A 108 -0.04 9.65 17.36
C CYS A 108 -0.45 10.79 18.30
N MET A 109 0.54 11.43 18.94
CA MET A 109 0.29 12.58 19.82
C MET A 109 -0.32 13.77 19.07
N LYS A 110 0.22 14.11 17.89
CA LYS A 110 -0.29 15.21 17.06
C LYS A 110 -1.72 14.97 16.58
N GLN A 111 -2.07 13.74 16.27
CA GLN A 111 -3.40 13.37 15.77
C GLN A 111 -4.40 13.06 16.89
N GLY A 112 -3.99 13.08 18.14
CA GLY A 112 -4.86 12.75 19.27
C GLY A 112 -5.41 11.33 19.22
N VAL A 113 -4.57 10.37 18.82
CA VAL A 113 -4.99 8.97 18.66
C VAL A 113 -5.29 8.35 20.01
N GLU A 114 -6.52 7.88 20.20
CA GLU A 114 -6.93 7.15 21.38
C GLU A 114 -6.40 5.70 21.37
N PRO A 115 -5.92 5.16 22.51
CA PRO A 115 -5.48 3.78 22.59
C PRO A 115 -6.55 2.79 22.13
N GLY A 116 -6.15 1.80 21.33
CA GLY A 116 -7.05 0.77 20.81
C GLY A 116 -7.84 1.14 19.55
N THR A 117 -7.75 2.38 19.05
CA THR A 117 -8.53 2.82 17.88
C THR A 117 -7.77 2.73 16.57
N LEU A 118 -6.43 2.78 16.59
CA LEU A 118 -5.59 2.82 15.41
C LEU A 118 -4.96 1.47 15.08
N THR A 119 -5.01 1.11 13.80
CA THR A 119 -4.18 0.06 13.21
C THR A 119 -3.09 0.70 12.33
N LEU A 120 -1.83 0.36 12.57
CA LEU A 120 -0.68 0.77 11.76
C LEU A 120 -0.25 -0.39 10.86
N HIS A 121 -0.43 -0.22 9.57
CA HIS A 121 -0.06 -1.20 8.55
C HIS A 121 1.23 -0.80 7.84
N ALA A 122 2.10 -1.77 7.59
CA ALA A 122 3.38 -1.52 6.93
C ALA A 122 3.94 -2.75 6.25
N ASP A 123 4.88 -2.53 5.35
CA ASP A 123 5.68 -3.60 4.78
C ASP A 123 6.60 -4.23 5.84
N ARG A 124 7.21 -5.37 5.51
CA ARG A 124 8.14 -6.09 6.41
C ARG A 124 9.57 -5.53 6.36
N GLY A 125 9.74 -4.22 6.25
CA GLY A 125 11.04 -3.58 6.33
C GLY A 125 11.73 -3.79 7.69
N SER A 126 13.06 -3.70 7.74
CA SER A 126 13.84 -3.93 8.96
C SER A 126 13.44 -3.00 10.11
N SER A 127 13.18 -1.73 9.80
CA SER A 127 12.72 -0.74 10.77
C SER A 127 11.34 -1.08 11.33
N MET A 128 10.45 -1.63 10.48
CA MET A 128 9.07 -1.97 10.85
C MET A 128 8.98 -3.22 11.69
N SER A 129 9.82 -4.21 11.41
CA SER A 129 9.83 -5.50 12.11
C SER A 129 10.57 -5.42 13.43
N SER A 130 11.11 -4.25 13.80
CA SER A 130 11.92 -4.07 15.00
C SER A 130 11.11 -4.21 16.28
N LYS A 131 11.76 -4.75 17.33
CA LYS A 131 11.18 -4.84 18.68
C LYS A 131 10.84 -3.46 19.24
N THR A 132 11.69 -2.46 18.99
CA THR A 132 11.48 -1.07 19.45
C THR A 132 10.14 -0.50 18.98
N VAL A 133 9.81 -0.65 17.69
CA VAL A 133 8.52 -0.20 17.15
C VAL A 133 7.36 -1.05 17.68
N ALA A 134 7.57 -2.37 17.86
CA ALA A 134 6.53 -3.25 18.41
C ALA A 134 6.16 -2.88 19.84
N PHE A 135 7.15 -2.63 20.70
CA PHE A 135 6.92 -2.17 22.09
C PHE A 135 6.22 -0.81 22.13
N LEU A 136 6.68 0.15 21.31
CA LEU A 136 6.03 1.46 21.25
C LEU A 136 4.56 1.35 20.84
N CYS A 137 4.25 0.57 19.79
CA CYS A 137 2.86 0.37 19.36
C CYS A 137 2.02 -0.26 20.49
N ALA A 138 2.56 -1.23 21.23
CA ALA A 138 1.88 -1.83 22.39
C ALA A 138 1.63 -0.80 23.50
N ASP A 139 2.62 0.04 23.82
CA ASP A 139 2.51 1.10 24.84
C ASP A 139 1.47 2.16 24.45
N LEU A 140 1.37 2.49 23.16
CA LEU A 140 0.38 3.42 22.62
C LEU A 140 -1.00 2.80 22.37
N GLY A 141 -1.16 1.49 22.59
CA GLY A 141 -2.39 0.79 22.23
C GLY A 141 -2.67 0.74 20.72
N VAL A 142 -1.64 0.82 19.88
CA VAL A 142 -1.74 0.78 18.42
C VAL A 142 -1.59 -0.65 17.92
N THR A 143 -2.58 -1.16 17.19
CA THR A 143 -2.50 -2.47 16.54
C THR A 143 -1.54 -2.41 15.36
N LYS A 144 -0.55 -3.31 15.34
CA LYS A 144 0.45 -3.37 14.26
C LYS A 144 0.18 -4.54 13.33
N THR A 145 0.15 -4.28 12.02
CA THR A 145 -0.04 -5.30 10.98
C THR A 145 1.03 -5.17 9.90
N HIS A 146 1.24 -6.24 9.13
CA HIS A 146 2.24 -6.27 8.07
C HIS A 146 1.70 -6.87 6.78
N SER A 147 2.23 -6.37 5.65
CA SER A 147 2.07 -6.99 4.34
C SER A 147 2.57 -8.43 4.33
N ARG A 148 2.00 -9.27 3.47
CA ARG A 148 2.55 -10.61 3.21
C ARG A 148 3.94 -10.49 2.57
N PRO A 149 4.83 -11.47 2.77
CA PRO A 149 6.13 -11.49 2.11
C PRO A 149 5.98 -11.38 0.58
N TYR A 150 6.76 -10.51 -0.05
CA TYR A 150 6.80 -10.32 -1.51
C TYR A 150 5.47 -9.94 -2.18
N GLN A 151 4.53 -9.35 -1.42
CA GLN A 151 3.24 -8.86 -1.93
C GLN A 151 3.17 -7.34 -1.80
N SER A 152 3.61 -6.62 -2.85
CA SER A 152 3.55 -5.15 -2.89
C SER A 152 2.11 -4.61 -2.81
N ASN A 153 1.15 -5.35 -3.37
CA ASN A 153 -0.26 -4.95 -3.36
C ASN A 153 -0.90 -4.88 -1.97
N ASP A 154 -0.20 -5.33 -0.92
CA ASP A 154 -0.70 -5.25 0.45
C ASP A 154 -0.48 -3.87 1.09
N ASN A 155 0.34 -2.97 0.48
CA ASN A 155 0.51 -1.57 0.92
C ASN A 155 0.27 -0.53 -0.20
N PRO A 156 -0.91 -0.56 -0.85
CA PRO A 156 -1.17 0.21 -2.07
C PRO A 156 -1.18 1.72 -1.85
N TYR A 157 -1.51 2.18 -0.65
CA TYR A 157 -1.68 3.61 -0.36
C TYR A 157 -0.35 4.35 -0.24
N SER A 158 0.62 3.77 0.45
CA SER A 158 1.99 4.31 0.50
C SER A 158 2.65 4.31 -0.87
N GLU A 159 2.49 3.20 -1.63
CA GLU A 159 3.01 3.12 -3.01
C GLU A 159 2.41 4.19 -3.92
N ALA A 160 1.08 4.40 -3.86
CA ALA A 160 0.40 5.45 -4.64
C ALA A 160 0.88 6.85 -4.24
N GLY A 161 1.06 7.12 -2.94
CA GLY A 161 1.61 8.37 -2.43
C GLY A 161 3.02 8.64 -2.94
N PHE A 162 3.90 7.63 -2.94
CA PHE A 162 5.25 7.76 -3.49
C PHE A 162 5.28 7.89 -5.01
N LYS A 163 4.35 7.28 -5.74
CA LYS A 163 4.18 7.53 -7.18
C LYS A 163 3.80 8.99 -7.40
N THR A 164 2.82 9.51 -6.68
CA THR A 164 2.41 10.92 -6.78
C THR A 164 3.58 11.86 -6.50
N LEU A 165 4.42 11.58 -5.50
CA LEU A 165 5.63 12.35 -5.21
C LEU A 165 6.64 12.31 -6.37
N LYS A 166 7.01 11.10 -6.82
CA LYS A 166 8.14 10.91 -7.74
C LYS A 166 7.82 11.21 -9.21
N TYR A 167 6.54 11.21 -9.58
CA TYR A 167 6.10 11.54 -10.94
C TYR A 167 5.70 13.01 -11.11
N ARG A 168 5.88 13.84 -10.10
CA ARG A 168 5.71 15.29 -10.27
C ARG A 168 6.71 15.84 -11.29
N PRO A 169 6.29 16.76 -12.16
CA PRO A 169 7.20 17.36 -13.16
C PRO A 169 8.40 18.10 -12.56
N ASP A 170 8.25 18.61 -11.34
CA ASP A 170 9.27 19.34 -10.59
C ASP A 170 10.12 18.45 -9.67
N PHE A 171 9.89 17.11 -9.66
CA PHE A 171 10.67 16.18 -8.84
C PHE A 171 12.09 16.08 -9.40
N PRO A 172 13.14 16.44 -8.63
CA PRO A 172 14.50 16.45 -9.15
C PRO A 172 15.09 15.04 -9.21
N ASP A 173 15.90 14.76 -10.21
CA ASP A 173 16.65 13.50 -10.30
C ASP A 173 17.53 13.28 -9.07
N ARG A 174 18.09 14.38 -8.52
CA ARG A 174 18.94 14.37 -7.34
C ARG A 174 18.74 15.62 -6.50
N PHE A 175 18.77 15.44 -5.19
CA PHE A 175 18.76 16.53 -4.22
C PHE A 175 20.18 16.93 -3.86
N GLY A 176 20.53 18.21 -4.01
CA GLY A 176 21.87 18.74 -3.72
C GLY A 176 22.26 18.69 -2.24
N SER A 177 21.29 18.66 -1.32
CA SER A 177 21.47 18.53 0.12
C SER A 177 20.23 17.97 0.79
N ILE A 178 20.36 17.53 2.05
CA ILE A 178 19.20 17.09 2.84
C ILE A 178 18.22 18.25 3.08
N GLN A 179 18.70 19.49 3.17
CA GLN A 179 17.85 20.66 3.34
C GLN A 179 17.03 20.94 2.06
N HIS A 180 17.66 20.79 0.88
CA HIS A 180 16.97 20.89 -0.40
C HIS A 180 15.85 19.82 -0.48
N ALA A 181 16.15 18.58 -0.15
CA ALA A 181 15.15 17.52 -0.11
C ALA A 181 14.04 17.80 0.92
N ARG A 182 14.37 18.35 2.07
CA ARG A 182 13.39 18.69 3.12
C ARG A 182 12.43 19.78 2.67
N ASN A 183 12.93 20.85 2.07
CA ASN A 183 12.10 21.94 1.55
C ASN A 183 11.13 21.40 0.49
N PHE A 184 11.63 20.60 -0.45
CA PHE A 184 10.78 19.95 -1.46
C PHE A 184 9.67 19.09 -0.84
N VAL A 185 9.99 18.29 0.18
CA VAL A 185 9.01 17.45 0.86
C VAL A 185 8.00 18.28 1.66
N VAL A 186 8.41 19.39 2.30
CA VAL A 186 7.49 20.33 2.96
C VAL A 186 6.46 20.83 1.96
N ASP A 187 6.92 21.36 0.83
CA ASP A 187 6.04 21.90 -0.21
C ASP A 187 5.15 20.81 -0.83
N PHE A 188 5.71 19.62 -1.06
CA PHE A 188 4.95 18.48 -1.54
C PHE A 188 3.83 18.07 -0.57
N VAL A 189 4.12 17.93 0.72
CA VAL A 189 3.12 17.51 1.71
C VAL A 189 2.04 18.56 1.87
N ALA A 190 2.39 19.84 1.86
CA ALA A 190 1.41 20.93 1.90
C ALA A 190 0.49 20.87 0.68
N TRP A 191 1.04 20.81 -0.51
CA TRP A 191 0.27 20.67 -1.74
C TRP A 191 -0.57 19.39 -1.76
N TYR A 192 0.01 18.23 -1.41
CA TYR A 192 -0.67 16.94 -1.43
C TYR A 192 -1.88 16.93 -0.50
N ASN A 193 -1.74 17.46 0.70
CA ASN A 193 -2.81 17.46 1.67
C ASN A 193 -3.91 18.48 1.35
N HIS A 194 -3.57 19.66 0.86
CA HIS A 194 -4.50 20.78 0.77
C HIS A 194 -4.97 21.15 -0.64
N GLU A 195 -4.22 20.76 -1.69
CA GLU A 195 -4.51 21.18 -3.07
C GLU A 195 -4.72 20.00 -4.02
N HIS A 196 -4.07 18.86 -3.76
CA HIS A 196 -4.18 17.70 -4.63
C HIS A 196 -5.59 17.07 -4.57
N HIS A 197 -6.35 17.21 -5.66
CA HIS A 197 -7.65 16.57 -5.82
C HIS A 197 -7.48 15.08 -6.12
N HIS A 198 -7.79 14.21 -5.15
CA HIS A 198 -7.52 12.77 -5.23
C HIS A 198 -8.69 12.03 -5.88
N SER A 199 -8.44 11.28 -6.96
CA SER A 199 -9.48 10.53 -7.69
C SER A 199 -10.21 9.50 -6.81
N GLY A 200 -9.51 8.80 -5.94
CA GLY A 200 -10.07 7.86 -4.96
C GLY A 200 -10.93 8.51 -3.85
N LEU A 201 -10.93 9.83 -3.77
CA LEU A 201 -11.75 10.63 -2.86
C LEU A 201 -12.80 11.47 -3.59
N ALA A 202 -13.27 11.02 -4.77
CA ALA A 202 -14.19 11.78 -5.61
C ALA A 202 -13.73 13.21 -5.90
N MET A 203 -12.41 13.39 -6.10
CA MET A 203 -11.76 14.67 -6.36
C MET A 203 -11.88 15.68 -5.19
N PHE A 204 -12.02 15.22 -3.96
CA PHE A 204 -11.76 16.03 -2.77
C PHE A 204 -10.28 15.97 -2.41
N THR A 205 -9.79 16.98 -1.68
CA THR A 205 -8.44 16.94 -1.14
C THR A 205 -8.37 16.01 0.07
N PRO A 206 -7.19 15.43 0.39
CA PRO A 206 -7.00 14.70 1.63
C PRO A 206 -7.44 15.49 2.87
N ASN A 207 -7.16 16.79 2.90
CA ASN A 207 -7.56 17.70 3.98
C ASN A 207 -9.09 17.80 4.13
N ASP A 208 -9.82 17.90 3.03
CA ASP A 208 -11.30 18.01 3.08
C ASP A 208 -11.90 16.78 3.77
N VAL A 209 -11.37 15.59 3.44
CA VAL A 209 -11.87 14.32 3.99
C VAL A 209 -11.40 14.10 5.42
N HIS A 210 -10.13 14.42 5.72
CA HIS A 210 -9.55 14.19 7.05
C HIS A 210 -10.18 15.05 8.14
N HIS A 211 -10.54 16.27 7.79
CA HIS A 211 -11.09 17.25 8.74
C HIS A 211 -12.61 17.44 8.62
N GLY A 212 -13.30 16.57 7.86
CA GLY A 212 -14.76 16.59 7.80
C GLY A 212 -15.37 17.77 7.02
N LEU A 213 -14.61 18.38 6.10
CA LEU A 213 -15.04 19.54 5.30
C LEU A 213 -15.82 19.13 4.04
N VAL A 214 -16.10 17.82 3.85
CA VAL A 214 -16.70 17.27 2.64
C VAL A 214 -18.08 17.85 2.36
N GLU A 215 -18.95 18.00 3.38
CA GLU A 215 -20.33 18.48 3.19
C GLU A 215 -20.35 19.93 2.70
N GLU A 216 -19.53 20.81 3.29
CA GLU A 216 -19.39 22.20 2.85
C GLU A 216 -18.95 22.26 1.37
N LYS A 217 -17.96 21.47 1.00
CA LYS A 217 -17.47 21.42 -0.39
C LYS A 217 -18.50 20.84 -1.36
N ILE A 218 -19.34 19.89 -0.91
CA ILE A 218 -20.43 19.34 -1.72
C ILE A 218 -21.47 20.42 -2.00
N GLU A 219 -21.85 21.23 -1.00
CA GLU A 219 -22.81 22.31 -1.19
C GLU A 219 -22.31 23.35 -2.19
N LEU A 220 -21.04 23.77 -2.08
CA LEU A 220 -20.39 24.70 -3.03
C LEU A 220 -20.42 24.14 -4.46
N ARG A 221 -20.00 22.88 -4.64
CA ARG A 221 -19.97 22.22 -5.94
C ARG A 221 -21.39 22.03 -6.51
N ALA A 222 -22.37 21.67 -5.66
CA ALA A 222 -23.75 21.49 -6.07
C ALA A 222 -24.41 22.83 -6.48
N ALA A 223 -24.08 23.93 -5.81
CA ALA A 223 -24.54 25.26 -6.19
C ALA A 223 -24.03 25.64 -7.60
N ALA A 224 -22.73 25.49 -7.84
CA ALA A 224 -22.15 25.75 -9.15
C ALA A 224 -22.73 24.89 -10.28
N LEU A 225 -22.96 23.59 -10.00
CA LEU A 225 -23.59 22.68 -10.96
C LEU A 225 -25.05 23.01 -11.24
N ARG A 226 -25.83 23.41 -10.23
CA ARG A 226 -27.23 23.85 -10.41
C ARG A 226 -27.29 25.12 -11.27
N GLU A 227 -26.41 26.09 -11.04
CA GLU A 227 -26.35 27.30 -11.84
C GLU A 227 -25.98 26.98 -13.30
N ALA A 228 -24.95 26.14 -13.53
CA ALA A 228 -24.57 25.73 -14.87
C ALA A 228 -25.69 24.96 -15.59
N TYR A 229 -26.45 24.13 -14.87
CA TYR A 229 -27.60 23.42 -15.44
C TYR A 229 -28.76 24.38 -15.81
N ALA A 230 -29.03 25.37 -14.97
CA ALA A 230 -30.07 26.36 -15.23
C ALA A 230 -29.74 27.23 -16.46
N GLN A 231 -28.47 27.57 -16.67
CA GLN A 231 -28.01 28.37 -17.79
C GLN A 231 -27.92 27.58 -19.11
N HIS A 232 -27.55 26.28 -19.03
CA HIS A 232 -27.22 25.45 -20.17
C HIS A 232 -27.73 24.00 -20.02
N PRO A 233 -29.05 23.76 -19.89
CA PRO A 233 -29.60 22.41 -19.69
C PRO A 233 -29.26 21.46 -20.84
N GLU A 234 -29.08 21.99 -22.06
CA GLU A 234 -28.71 21.23 -23.25
C GLU A 234 -27.34 20.53 -23.15
N ARG A 235 -26.46 20.98 -22.24
CA ARG A 235 -25.16 20.35 -21.98
C ARG A 235 -25.23 19.13 -21.06
N PHE A 236 -26.39 18.86 -20.47
CA PHE A 236 -26.59 17.81 -19.49
C PHE A 236 -27.63 16.79 -19.97
N PRO A 237 -27.29 15.90 -20.92
CA PRO A 237 -28.23 15.00 -21.57
C PRO A 237 -28.86 13.98 -20.61
N HIS A 238 -28.29 13.79 -19.42
CA HIS A 238 -28.78 12.87 -18.39
C HIS A 238 -29.53 13.58 -17.24
N GLY A 239 -29.89 14.85 -17.40
CA GLY A 239 -30.55 15.67 -16.39
C GLY A 239 -29.58 16.40 -15.46
N ALA A 240 -30.09 16.98 -14.38
CA ALA A 240 -29.32 17.76 -13.44
C ALA A 240 -28.13 16.97 -12.85
N PRO A 241 -26.91 17.50 -12.93
CA PRO A 241 -25.72 16.80 -12.44
C PRO A 241 -25.69 16.73 -10.90
N THR A 242 -25.11 15.66 -10.37
CA THR A 242 -24.95 15.46 -8.93
C THR A 242 -23.46 15.42 -8.54
N VAL A 243 -23.15 15.88 -7.34
CA VAL A 243 -21.78 15.81 -6.80
C VAL A 243 -21.50 14.41 -6.28
N ARG A 244 -20.40 13.81 -6.73
CA ARG A 244 -19.93 12.51 -6.19
C ARG A 244 -19.42 12.70 -4.77
N ARG A 245 -19.63 11.68 -3.93
CA ARG A 245 -19.13 11.64 -2.55
C ARG A 245 -17.90 10.74 -2.43
N PRO A 246 -16.99 11.01 -1.49
CA PRO A 246 -15.94 10.06 -1.13
C PRO A 246 -16.53 8.72 -0.65
N PRO A 247 -15.78 7.62 -0.75
CA PRO A 247 -16.23 6.33 -0.24
C PRO A 247 -16.42 6.38 1.28
N LYS A 248 -17.47 5.70 1.78
CA LYS A 248 -17.74 5.59 3.23
C LYS A 248 -16.77 4.63 3.93
N GLU A 249 -16.22 3.71 3.19
CA GLU A 249 -15.31 2.66 3.66
C GLU A 249 -14.15 2.50 2.71
N VAL A 250 -12.98 2.30 3.25
CA VAL A 250 -11.75 2.07 2.51
C VAL A 250 -11.06 0.83 3.05
N TRP A 251 -10.62 -0.05 2.14
CA TRP A 251 -10.05 -1.33 2.48
C TRP A 251 -8.61 -1.46 1.99
N ILE A 252 -7.78 -2.10 2.78
CA ILE A 252 -6.63 -2.83 2.28
C ILE A 252 -7.09 -4.27 2.14
N ASN A 253 -7.07 -4.80 0.91
CA ASN A 253 -7.50 -6.15 0.59
C ASN A 253 -8.95 -6.47 1.00
N LYS A 254 -9.92 -5.76 0.43
CA LYS A 254 -11.35 -6.06 0.69
C LYS A 254 -11.64 -7.55 0.56
N PRO A 255 -12.37 -8.18 1.54
CA PRO A 255 -12.81 -9.56 1.42
C PRO A 255 -13.62 -9.78 0.15
N THR A 256 -13.26 -10.78 -0.62
CA THR A 256 -14.12 -11.30 -1.71
C THR A 256 -15.02 -12.36 -1.11
N HIS A 257 -16.12 -11.97 -0.47
CA HIS A 257 -17.17 -12.92 -0.16
C HIS A 257 -17.94 -13.23 -1.45
N GLU A 258 -17.65 -14.37 -2.07
CA GLU A 258 -18.71 -15.09 -2.75
C GLU A 258 -19.65 -15.58 -1.64
N PRO A 259 -20.98 -15.31 -1.73
CA PRO A 259 -21.92 -15.92 -0.79
C PRO A 259 -21.76 -17.44 -0.93
N ASN A 260 -21.37 -18.10 0.17
CA ASN A 260 -21.17 -19.53 0.26
C ASN A 260 -22.32 -20.27 -0.43
N ALA A 261 -22.05 -20.95 -1.53
CA ALA A 261 -22.81 -22.11 -1.94
C ALA A 261 -22.65 -23.13 -0.80
N HIS A 262 -23.68 -23.34 -0.01
CA HIS A 262 -23.75 -24.42 0.97
C HIS A 262 -23.34 -25.72 0.25
N PRO A 263 -22.38 -26.49 0.77
CA PRO A 263 -22.14 -27.83 0.24
C PRO A 263 -23.43 -28.64 0.46
N GLN A 264 -24.07 -28.99 -0.65
CA GLN A 264 -25.17 -29.94 -0.62
C GLN A 264 -24.67 -31.24 0.00
N PRO A 265 -25.34 -31.86 0.97
CA PRO A 265 -24.94 -33.14 1.50
C PRO A 265 -25.01 -34.18 0.38
N THR A 266 -23.91 -34.84 0.11
CA THR A 266 -23.81 -35.95 -0.82
C THR A 266 -24.81 -37.05 -0.37
N PRO A 267 -25.74 -37.52 -1.24
CA PRO A 267 -26.62 -38.61 -0.86
C PRO A 267 -25.81 -39.90 -0.62
N VAL A 268 -25.91 -40.44 0.58
CA VAL A 268 -25.40 -41.76 0.92
C VAL A 268 -26.28 -42.78 0.18
N ILE A 269 -25.70 -43.44 -0.82
CA ILE A 269 -26.32 -44.58 -1.46
C ILE A 269 -26.09 -45.82 -0.56
N HIS A 270 -27.17 -46.40 -0.05
CA HIS A 270 -27.18 -47.70 0.63
C HIS A 270 -27.10 -48.84 -0.36
#